data_199347a37181b491bbd44c12c09d27bc
#
_entry.id   199347a37181b491bbd44c12c09d27bc
#
_cell.length_a   1.000
_cell.length_b   1.000
_cell.length_c   1.000
_cell.angle_alpha   90.00
_cell.angle_beta   90.00
_cell.angle_gamma   90.00
#
_symmetry.space_group_name_H-M   'P 1'
#
loop_
_entity.id
_entity.type
_entity.pdbx_description
1 polymer ?
#
loop_
_entity_poly.entity_id
_entity_poly.type
_entity_poly.pdbx_seq_one_letter_code
_entity_poly.pdbx_strand_id
1 'polypeptide(L)'
;MKLQDLLIYAPNIKFIKKNEWPEEILAISALDALLESSLVFIKNNKFLQKLLANIDKAVSLKIGVILDEKFFDQMKPEFKVELEKLPWLAVTPQLSLALTQLSKPFYDKKMANVNTQVDGRQMGTTDIHPGAFIGQNVFIGEYVKIGSGAEIMPGTVILPFSEIGENTKVYPNVTIYPFTKIGSDCRIHSGVVIGSDGFGYTFDKGSHLKIWHTGGVIVHDNVEIGSNSSIDMGTFSPTIIGQGTRIDNLVQIAHNVKIGRGCILCGQSGVAGSVVLEDYVILGGRAAVGPDTHIGAGSQLAGGAKVGEGAVWPPGSKLGGHPAKDLKEWIKGVAYLRNVSLREKSKE
;
A
#
# COMPACT_ATOMS: atom_id res chain seq x y z
N MET A 1 -8.51 -4.35 -21.10
CA MET A 1 -8.70 -3.03 -21.77
C MET A 1 -7.87 -3.06 -23.04
N LYS A 2 -8.49 -2.75 -24.20
CA LYS A 2 -7.70 -2.60 -25.43
C LYS A 2 -6.90 -1.29 -25.35
N LEU A 3 -5.80 -1.24 -26.07
CA LEU A 3 -4.92 -0.07 -26.00
C LEU A 3 -5.58 1.22 -26.50
N GLN A 4 -6.36 1.15 -27.56
CA GLN A 4 -7.11 2.30 -28.07
C GLN A 4 -8.07 2.88 -27.02
N ASP A 5 -8.53 2.06 -26.06
CA ASP A 5 -9.42 2.48 -25.00
C ASP A 5 -8.70 3.39 -23.98
N LEU A 6 -7.36 3.31 -23.88
CA LEU A 6 -6.58 4.20 -23.02
C LEU A 6 -6.84 5.68 -23.36
N LEU A 7 -6.97 6.00 -24.65
CA LEU A 7 -7.23 7.37 -25.10
C LEU A 7 -8.65 7.86 -24.81
N ILE A 8 -9.59 6.93 -24.61
CA ILE A 8 -10.96 7.29 -24.18
C ILE A 8 -10.93 7.81 -22.73
N TYR A 9 -10.16 7.15 -21.85
CA TYR A 9 -10.08 7.53 -20.45
C TYR A 9 -9.04 8.61 -20.17
N ALA A 10 -7.92 8.60 -20.90
CA ALA A 10 -6.81 9.54 -20.73
C ALA A 10 -6.37 10.10 -22.10
N PRO A 11 -7.12 11.07 -22.66
CA PRO A 11 -6.93 11.55 -24.04
C PRO A 11 -5.60 12.28 -24.29
N ASN A 12 -4.92 12.73 -23.22
CA ASN A 12 -3.64 13.44 -23.32
C ASN A 12 -2.42 12.51 -23.43
N ILE A 13 -2.64 11.18 -23.50
CA ILE A 13 -1.56 10.21 -23.72
C ILE A 13 -1.12 10.25 -25.19
N LYS A 14 0.18 10.39 -25.42
CA LYS A 14 0.84 10.35 -26.73
C LYS A 14 1.73 9.14 -26.83
N PHE A 15 1.50 8.27 -27.80
CA PHE A 15 2.33 7.11 -28.04
C PHE A 15 3.63 7.49 -28.76
N ILE A 16 4.78 7.08 -28.18
CA ILE A 16 6.13 7.23 -28.78
C ILE A 16 6.46 5.99 -29.59
N LYS A 17 6.12 4.80 -29.09
CA LYS A 17 6.35 3.50 -29.74
C LYS A 17 5.14 2.59 -29.63
N LYS A 18 4.87 1.83 -30.72
CA LYS A 18 3.73 0.94 -30.85
C LYS A 18 4.07 -0.38 -31.59
N ASN A 19 5.07 -1.12 -31.18
CA ASN A 19 5.54 -2.21 -32.04
C ASN A 19 4.91 -3.58 -31.78
N GLU A 20 4.66 -3.98 -30.54
CA GLU A 20 4.08 -5.28 -30.22
C GLU A 20 3.07 -5.12 -29.09
N TRP A 21 1.81 -5.24 -29.42
CA TRP A 21 0.74 -5.03 -28.46
C TRP A 21 0.32 -6.35 -27.84
N PRO A 22 0.15 -6.43 -26.52
CA PRO A 22 -0.82 -7.37 -26.01
C PRO A 22 -2.20 -7.00 -26.58
N GLU A 23 -2.98 -7.99 -26.99
CA GLU A 23 -4.36 -7.76 -27.46
C GLU A 23 -5.18 -6.99 -26.42
N GLU A 24 -4.81 -7.16 -25.16
CA GLU A 24 -5.44 -6.51 -24.01
C GLU A 24 -4.45 -6.17 -22.92
N ILE A 25 -4.59 -4.97 -22.34
CA ILE A 25 -3.93 -4.59 -21.08
C ILE A 25 -4.78 -5.14 -19.93
N LEU A 26 -4.17 -5.95 -19.08
CA LEU A 26 -4.89 -6.68 -18.04
C LEU A 26 -4.95 -5.93 -16.72
N ALA A 27 -3.91 -5.14 -16.39
CA ALA A 27 -3.79 -4.45 -15.10
C ALA A 27 -2.92 -3.18 -15.18
N ILE A 28 -2.98 -2.37 -14.15
CA ILE A 28 -1.89 -1.47 -13.77
C ILE A 28 -1.04 -2.22 -12.75
N SER A 29 0.28 -2.21 -12.90
CA SER A 29 1.18 -2.86 -11.95
C SER A 29 2.17 -1.88 -11.33
N ALA A 30 2.66 -2.23 -10.15
CA ALA A 30 3.77 -1.54 -9.52
C ALA A 30 5.11 -2.13 -10.01
N LEU A 31 6.17 -1.34 -9.99
CA LEU A 31 7.49 -1.74 -10.49
C LEU A 31 8.14 -2.88 -9.69
N ASP A 32 7.69 -3.10 -8.46
CA ASP A 32 8.14 -4.19 -7.60
C ASP A 32 7.25 -5.44 -7.66
N ALA A 33 6.14 -5.35 -8.41
CA ALA A 33 5.16 -6.43 -8.60
C ALA A 33 4.61 -6.41 -10.04
N LEU A 34 5.50 -6.56 -11.04
CA LEU A 34 5.13 -6.55 -12.44
C LEU A 34 4.24 -7.74 -12.78
N LEU A 35 3.11 -7.47 -13.42
CA LEU A 35 2.13 -8.45 -13.91
C LEU A 35 2.19 -8.52 -15.44
N GLU A 36 1.93 -9.69 -16.01
CA GLU A 36 1.89 -9.85 -17.47
C GLU A 36 0.87 -8.93 -18.13
N SER A 37 1.20 -8.41 -19.29
CA SER A 37 0.34 -7.53 -20.11
C SER A 37 -0.25 -6.36 -19.31
N SER A 38 0.58 -5.72 -18.48
CA SER A 38 0.16 -4.59 -17.65
C SER A 38 0.85 -3.29 -18.06
N LEU A 39 0.41 -2.19 -17.49
CA LEU A 39 1.05 -0.89 -17.66
C LEU A 39 1.64 -0.39 -16.34
N VAL A 40 2.72 0.38 -16.43
CA VAL A 40 3.36 1.06 -15.30
C VAL A 40 3.53 2.55 -15.58
N PHE A 41 3.59 3.35 -14.51
CA PHE A 41 3.75 4.79 -14.57
C PHE A 41 5.12 5.21 -14.03
N ILE A 42 5.86 6.03 -14.80
CA ILE A 42 7.21 6.50 -14.44
C ILE A 42 7.19 8.02 -14.27
N LYS A 43 7.28 8.49 -13.04
CA LYS A 43 7.21 9.91 -12.71
C LYS A 43 8.57 10.61 -12.57
N ASN A 44 9.64 9.86 -12.30
CA ASN A 44 10.97 10.42 -12.06
C ASN A 44 12.08 9.37 -12.16
N ASN A 45 13.33 9.81 -11.96
CA ASN A 45 14.51 8.95 -12.10
C ASN A 45 14.53 7.76 -11.12
N LYS A 46 14.00 7.88 -9.90
CA LYS A 46 13.90 6.77 -8.92
C LYS A 46 13.09 5.60 -9.51
N PHE A 47 11.96 5.90 -10.15
CA PHE A 47 11.11 4.90 -10.80
C PHE A 47 11.73 4.37 -12.09
N LEU A 48 12.41 5.24 -12.87
CA LEU A 48 13.12 4.83 -14.07
C LEU A 48 14.21 3.80 -13.73
N GLN A 49 15.06 4.06 -12.73
CA GLN A 49 16.11 3.12 -12.33
C GLN A 49 15.54 1.75 -11.88
N LYS A 50 14.41 1.74 -11.17
CA LYS A 50 13.73 0.49 -10.81
C LYS A 50 13.22 -0.27 -12.04
N LEU A 51 12.73 0.42 -13.06
CA LEU A 51 12.29 -0.21 -14.30
C LEU A 51 13.50 -0.78 -15.07
N LEU A 52 14.55 0.02 -15.24
CA LEU A 52 15.76 -0.39 -15.96
C LEU A 52 16.45 -1.59 -15.31
N ALA A 53 16.49 -1.66 -13.99
CA ALA A 53 17.00 -2.83 -13.27
C ALA A 53 16.19 -4.13 -13.53
N ASN A 54 15.00 -4.02 -14.10
CA ASN A 54 14.10 -5.13 -14.42
C ASN A 54 13.65 -5.10 -15.89
N ILE A 55 14.40 -4.46 -16.78
CA ILE A 55 13.95 -4.19 -18.16
C ILE A 55 13.64 -5.48 -18.93
N ASP A 56 14.49 -6.49 -18.84
CA ASP A 56 14.31 -7.76 -19.55
C ASP A 56 13.04 -8.49 -19.05
N LYS A 57 12.78 -8.44 -17.74
CA LYS A 57 11.55 -8.96 -17.16
C LYS A 57 10.32 -8.17 -17.63
N ALA A 58 10.45 -6.84 -17.72
CA ALA A 58 9.36 -5.99 -18.22
C ALA A 58 9.05 -6.31 -19.69
N VAL A 59 10.07 -6.54 -20.52
CA VAL A 59 9.89 -6.97 -21.91
C VAL A 59 9.22 -8.33 -21.98
N SER A 60 9.70 -9.33 -21.25
CA SER A 60 9.14 -10.70 -21.26
C SER A 60 7.70 -10.74 -20.79
N LEU A 61 7.32 -9.90 -19.83
CA LEU A 61 5.95 -9.76 -19.32
C LEU A 61 5.06 -8.82 -20.16
N LYS A 62 5.55 -8.30 -21.28
CA LYS A 62 4.83 -7.39 -22.19
C LYS A 62 4.33 -6.12 -21.47
N ILE A 63 5.18 -5.52 -20.66
CA ILE A 63 4.84 -4.31 -19.89
C ILE A 63 4.84 -3.08 -20.80
N GLY A 64 3.77 -2.29 -20.75
CA GLY A 64 3.74 -0.96 -21.34
C GLY A 64 4.07 0.12 -20.32
N VAL A 65 4.64 1.23 -20.80
CA VAL A 65 5.11 2.30 -19.93
C VAL A 65 4.51 3.65 -20.33
N ILE A 66 4.00 4.38 -19.34
CA ILE A 66 3.57 5.77 -19.50
C ILE A 66 4.49 6.65 -18.63
N LEU A 67 5.13 7.66 -19.23
CA LEU A 67 6.03 8.59 -18.56
C LEU A 67 5.45 10.00 -18.52
N ASP A 68 5.95 10.78 -17.56
CA ASP A 68 5.80 12.23 -17.62
C ASP A 68 6.53 12.78 -18.85
N GLU A 69 5.86 13.61 -19.67
CA GLU A 69 6.38 14.12 -20.95
C GLU A 69 7.64 14.97 -20.73
N LYS A 70 7.64 15.88 -19.75
CA LYS A 70 8.80 16.73 -19.44
C LYS A 70 9.99 15.90 -18.94
N PHE A 71 9.72 14.89 -18.10
CA PHE A 71 10.75 13.98 -17.63
C PHE A 71 11.37 13.18 -18.80
N PHE A 72 10.54 12.69 -19.72
CA PHE A 72 11.01 11.97 -20.91
C PHE A 72 11.86 12.85 -21.84
N ASP A 73 11.46 14.10 -22.07
CA ASP A 73 12.18 15.04 -22.94
C ASP A 73 13.59 15.32 -22.41
N GLN A 74 13.73 15.47 -21.10
CA GLN A 74 14.99 15.73 -20.40
C GLN A 74 15.86 14.47 -20.16
N MET A 75 15.35 13.29 -20.53
CA MET A 75 16.02 12.02 -20.30
C MET A 75 17.25 11.86 -21.21
N LYS A 76 18.32 11.28 -20.66
CA LYS A 76 19.53 10.96 -21.41
C LYS A 76 19.23 9.97 -22.55
N PRO A 77 19.87 10.12 -23.73
CA PRO A 77 19.65 9.24 -24.88
C PRO A 77 19.82 7.75 -24.58
N GLU A 78 20.79 7.39 -23.76
CA GLU A 78 21.07 6.00 -23.36
C GLU A 78 19.85 5.32 -22.70
N PHE A 79 19.11 6.04 -21.85
CA PHE A 79 17.91 5.50 -21.22
C PHE A 79 16.73 5.40 -22.18
N LYS A 80 16.62 6.31 -23.15
CA LYS A 80 15.60 6.23 -24.20
C LYS A 80 15.78 4.98 -25.04
N VAL A 81 17.03 4.65 -25.42
CA VAL A 81 17.37 3.41 -26.14
C VAL A 81 16.97 2.16 -25.36
N GLU A 82 17.22 2.12 -24.03
CA GLU A 82 16.79 1.01 -23.20
C GLU A 82 15.25 0.86 -23.17
N LEU A 83 14.53 1.97 -23.09
CA LEU A 83 13.06 1.96 -23.10
C LEU A 83 12.49 1.52 -24.45
N GLU A 84 13.23 1.64 -25.55
CA GLU A 84 12.82 1.13 -26.88
C GLU A 84 12.73 -0.39 -26.94
N LYS A 85 13.29 -1.13 -25.96
CA LYS A 85 13.10 -2.58 -25.84
C LYS A 85 11.67 -2.98 -25.44
N LEU A 86 10.96 -2.07 -24.79
CA LEU A 86 9.58 -2.31 -24.32
C LEU A 86 8.60 -2.44 -25.50
N PRO A 87 7.52 -3.22 -25.36
CA PRO A 87 6.54 -3.43 -26.43
C PRO A 87 5.83 -2.13 -26.84
N TRP A 88 5.57 -1.24 -25.88
CA TRP A 88 5.04 0.09 -26.15
C TRP A 88 5.44 1.11 -25.11
N LEU A 89 5.50 2.35 -25.55
CA LEU A 89 5.93 3.50 -24.76
C LEU A 89 5.04 4.69 -25.07
N ALA A 90 4.59 5.39 -24.05
CA ALA A 90 3.79 6.59 -24.18
C ALA A 90 4.21 7.66 -23.18
N VAL A 91 3.86 8.90 -23.46
CA VAL A 91 4.06 10.06 -22.59
C VAL A 91 2.77 10.83 -22.38
N THR A 92 2.71 11.58 -21.30
CA THR A 92 1.60 12.48 -21.01
C THR A 92 2.09 13.69 -20.20
N PRO A 93 1.57 14.91 -20.46
CA PRO A 93 1.92 16.09 -19.67
C PRO A 93 1.32 16.09 -18.25
N GLN A 94 0.38 15.18 -17.97
CA GLN A 94 -0.36 15.10 -16.72
C GLN A 94 -0.39 13.67 -16.18
N LEU A 95 0.77 13.13 -15.83
CA LEU A 95 0.93 11.73 -15.46
C LEU A 95 0.00 11.29 -14.31
N SER A 96 -0.11 12.10 -13.25
CA SER A 96 -0.96 11.77 -12.10
C SER A 96 -2.45 11.75 -12.48
N LEU A 97 -2.89 12.65 -13.38
CA LEU A 97 -4.26 12.64 -13.87
C LEU A 97 -4.54 11.41 -14.74
N ALA A 98 -3.62 11.06 -15.64
CA ALA A 98 -3.74 9.84 -16.45
C ALA A 98 -3.80 8.58 -15.57
N LEU A 99 -2.96 8.48 -14.54
CA LEU A 99 -3.02 7.41 -13.55
C LEU A 99 -4.40 7.32 -12.89
N THR A 100 -4.92 8.44 -12.41
CA THR A 100 -6.22 8.52 -11.76
C THR A 100 -7.35 8.06 -12.69
N GLN A 101 -7.36 8.57 -13.91
CA GLN A 101 -8.38 8.25 -14.91
C GLN A 101 -8.33 6.77 -15.34
N LEU A 102 -7.12 6.21 -15.48
CA LEU A 102 -6.95 4.81 -15.87
C LEU A 102 -7.16 3.83 -14.70
N SER A 103 -6.95 4.25 -13.46
CA SER A 103 -7.17 3.36 -12.30
C SER A 103 -8.62 2.89 -12.17
N LYS A 104 -9.60 3.74 -12.49
CA LYS A 104 -11.05 3.43 -12.37
C LYS A 104 -11.49 2.24 -13.22
N PRO A 105 -11.26 2.19 -14.54
CA PRO A 105 -11.71 1.06 -15.36
C PRO A 105 -11.03 -0.27 -14.98
N PHE A 106 -9.78 -0.25 -14.51
CA PHE A 106 -9.15 -1.47 -13.99
C PHE A 106 -9.75 -1.91 -12.66
N TYR A 107 -10.06 -0.97 -11.79
CA TYR A 107 -10.79 -1.24 -10.55
C TYR A 107 -12.16 -1.84 -10.84
N ASP A 108 -12.95 -1.23 -11.72
CA ASP A 108 -14.29 -1.71 -12.07
C ASP A 108 -14.22 -3.14 -12.63
N LYS A 109 -13.26 -3.43 -13.51
CA LYS A 109 -13.06 -4.79 -14.05
C LYS A 109 -12.71 -5.78 -12.94
N LYS A 110 -11.83 -5.41 -12.00
CA LYS A 110 -11.44 -6.27 -10.87
C LYS A 110 -12.59 -6.51 -9.91
N MET A 111 -13.39 -5.47 -9.66
CA MET A 111 -14.52 -5.52 -8.71
C MET A 111 -15.81 -6.06 -9.33
N ALA A 112 -15.88 -6.27 -10.65
CA ALA A 112 -17.09 -6.71 -11.35
C ALA A 112 -17.71 -8.01 -10.79
N ASN A 113 -16.87 -8.89 -10.25
CA ASN A 113 -17.32 -10.16 -9.67
C ASN A 113 -17.38 -10.13 -8.13
N VAL A 114 -17.16 -8.96 -7.50
CA VAL A 114 -17.22 -8.81 -6.04
C VAL A 114 -18.66 -8.53 -5.64
N ASN A 115 -19.37 -9.56 -5.23
CA ASN A 115 -20.72 -9.42 -4.70
C ASN A 115 -20.67 -9.35 -3.17
N THR A 116 -21.01 -8.20 -2.60
CA THR A 116 -21.01 -7.97 -1.15
C THR A 116 -22.37 -8.19 -0.51
N GLN A 117 -23.37 -8.60 -1.27
CA GLN A 117 -24.76 -8.77 -0.80
C GLN A 117 -25.15 -10.24 -0.58
N VAL A 118 -24.39 -11.17 -1.16
CA VAL A 118 -24.70 -12.60 -1.11
C VAL A 118 -23.66 -13.33 -0.28
N ASP A 119 -24.12 -14.12 0.67
CA ASP A 119 -23.25 -15.02 1.43
C ASP A 119 -22.86 -16.22 0.53
N GLY A 120 -21.56 -16.38 0.30
CA GLY A 120 -21.00 -17.40 -0.58
C GLY A 120 -21.26 -18.83 -0.10
N ARG A 121 -21.57 -19.03 1.19
CA ARG A 121 -21.97 -20.34 1.73
C ARG A 121 -23.29 -20.79 1.13
N GLN A 122 -24.23 -19.86 0.92
CA GLN A 122 -25.53 -20.13 0.28
C GLN A 122 -25.37 -20.45 -1.21
N MET A 123 -24.34 -19.89 -1.84
CA MET A 123 -24.02 -20.12 -3.26
C MET A 123 -23.14 -21.34 -3.49
N GLY A 124 -22.59 -21.95 -2.43
CA GLY A 124 -21.65 -23.08 -2.55
C GLY A 124 -20.31 -22.71 -3.19
N THR A 125 -19.92 -21.42 -3.13
CA THR A 125 -18.68 -20.92 -3.75
C THR A 125 -17.50 -20.75 -2.78
N THR A 126 -17.73 -20.99 -1.48
CA THR A 126 -16.70 -20.91 -0.43
C THR A 126 -15.93 -22.23 -0.27
N ASP A 127 -14.66 -22.13 0.12
CA ASP A 127 -13.81 -23.27 0.50
C ASP A 127 -13.49 -23.16 2.00
N ILE A 128 -14.39 -23.69 2.84
CA ILE A 128 -14.26 -23.64 4.31
C ILE A 128 -13.89 -25.04 4.82
N HIS A 129 -12.71 -25.15 5.45
CA HIS A 129 -12.29 -26.42 6.02
C HIS A 129 -13.27 -26.89 7.11
N PRO A 130 -13.67 -28.17 7.16
CA PRO A 130 -14.64 -28.69 8.14
C PRO A 130 -14.24 -28.51 9.60
N GLY A 131 -12.94 -28.36 9.89
CA GLY A 131 -12.41 -28.09 11.23
C GLY A 131 -12.37 -26.61 11.60
N ALA A 132 -12.85 -25.70 10.75
CA ALA A 132 -12.94 -24.28 11.07
C ALA A 132 -14.20 -23.98 11.89
N PHE A 133 -14.09 -23.08 12.86
CA PHE A 133 -15.23 -22.58 13.63
C PHE A 133 -15.75 -21.28 13.04
N ILE A 134 -17.04 -21.24 12.72
CA ILE A 134 -17.72 -20.03 12.20
C ILE A 134 -18.81 -19.63 13.20
N GLY A 135 -18.63 -18.47 13.81
CA GLY A 135 -19.55 -17.88 14.78
C GLY A 135 -20.88 -17.42 14.18
N GLN A 136 -21.77 -16.97 15.04
CA GLN A 136 -23.09 -16.44 14.62
C GLN A 136 -22.93 -15.09 13.90
N ASN A 137 -23.83 -14.81 12.96
CA ASN A 137 -23.87 -13.54 12.22
C ASN A 137 -22.55 -13.19 11.49
N VAL A 138 -21.74 -14.19 11.13
CA VAL A 138 -20.57 -14.00 10.26
C VAL A 138 -21.04 -13.96 8.82
N PHE A 139 -20.65 -12.92 8.08
CA PHE A 139 -20.80 -12.86 6.63
C PHE A 139 -19.54 -13.40 5.95
N ILE A 140 -19.68 -14.32 5.03
CA ILE A 140 -18.57 -14.89 4.23
C ILE A 140 -18.92 -14.75 2.76
N GLY A 141 -18.21 -13.88 2.06
CA GLY A 141 -18.39 -13.62 0.63
C GLY A 141 -18.03 -14.81 -0.26
N GLU A 142 -18.35 -14.70 -1.53
CA GLU A 142 -18.03 -15.72 -2.52
C GLU A 142 -16.51 -15.92 -2.69
N TYR A 143 -16.09 -17.15 -2.98
CA TYR A 143 -14.69 -17.52 -3.20
C TYR A 143 -13.75 -17.24 -2.01
N VAL A 144 -14.28 -17.10 -0.80
CA VAL A 144 -13.48 -17.03 0.42
C VAL A 144 -12.97 -18.42 0.77
N LYS A 145 -11.70 -18.49 1.20
CA LYS A 145 -11.06 -19.70 1.71
C LYS A 145 -10.76 -19.57 3.20
N ILE A 146 -11.08 -20.59 3.98
CA ILE A 146 -10.81 -20.63 5.42
C ILE A 146 -10.15 -21.97 5.79
N GLY A 147 -8.94 -21.90 6.34
CA GLY A 147 -8.10 -23.05 6.69
C GLY A 147 -8.56 -23.82 7.93
N SER A 148 -7.89 -24.95 8.16
CA SER A 148 -8.15 -25.84 9.29
C SER A 148 -7.91 -25.14 10.63
N GLY A 149 -8.78 -25.38 11.61
CA GLY A 149 -8.62 -24.82 12.95
C GLY A 149 -8.80 -23.30 13.05
N ALA A 150 -9.13 -22.62 11.95
CA ALA A 150 -9.45 -21.18 12.00
C ALA A 150 -10.71 -20.92 12.81
N GLU A 151 -10.70 -19.86 13.61
CA GLU A 151 -11.85 -19.43 14.42
C GLU A 151 -12.32 -18.05 13.97
N ILE A 152 -13.51 -17.97 13.37
CA ILE A 152 -14.13 -16.72 12.92
C ILE A 152 -15.26 -16.37 13.89
N MET A 153 -15.07 -15.34 14.70
CA MET A 153 -15.99 -14.97 15.78
C MET A 153 -17.17 -14.11 15.29
N PRO A 154 -18.23 -14.00 16.12
CA PRO A 154 -19.50 -13.37 15.72
C PRO A 154 -19.37 -11.95 15.17
N GLY A 155 -20.21 -11.61 14.18
CA GLY A 155 -20.29 -10.29 13.59
C GLY A 155 -19.14 -9.93 12.64
N THR A 156 -18.23 -10.86 12.37
CA THR A 156 -17.13 -10.66 11.41
C THR A 156 -17.67 -10.67 9.97
N VAL A 157 -17.12 -9.79 9.14
CA VAL A 157 -17.42 -9.68 7.71
C VAL A 157 -16.17 -10.01 6.91
N ILE A 158 -16.21 -11.07 6.11
CA ILE A 158 -15.14 -11.47 5.18
C ILE A 158 -15.67 -11.32 3.77
N LEU A 159 -15.15 -10.33 3.04
CA LEU A 159 -15.59 -10.01 1.69
C LEU A 159 -14.95 -10.95 0.64
N PRO A 160 -15.51 -11.05 -0.58
CA PRO A 160 -15.14 -12.03 -1.58
C PRO A 160 -13.65 -12.09 -1.91
N PHE A 161 -13.18 -13.27 -2.33
CA PHE A 161 -11.81 -13.55 -2.75
C PHE A 161 -10.74 -13.37 -1.64
N SER A 162 -11.15 -13.38 -0.37
CA SER A 162 -10.23 -13.35 0.77
C SER A 162 -9.83 -14.75 1.21
N GLU A 163 -8.64 -14.87 1.81
CA GLU A 163 -8.09 -16.13 2.30
C GLU A 163 -7.67 -16.00 3.77
N ILE A 164 -8.06 -16.95 4.62
CA ILE A 164 -7.69 -17.04 6.04
C ILE A 164 -6.95 -18.35 6.25
N GLY A 165 -5.71 -18.29 6.74
CA GLY A 165 -4.86 -19.45 7.00
C GLY A 165 -5.28 -20.27 8.22
N GLU A 166 -4.58 -21.39 8.40
CA GLU A 166 -4.85 -22.36 9.46
C GLU A 166 -4.64 -21.75 10.86
N ASN A 167 -5.44 -22.21 11.85
CA ASN A 167 -5.37 -21.81 13.26
C ASN A 167 -5.47 -20.29 13.52
N THR A 168 -5.83 -19.51 12.51
CA THR A 168 -5.98 -18.05 12.64
C THR A 168 -7.28 -17.72 13.35
N LYS A 169 -7.18 -16.83 14.35
CA LYS A 169 -8.30 -16.37 15.16
C LYS A 169 -8.69 -14.96 14.78
N VAL A 170 -9.90 -14.80 14.26
CA VAL A 170 -10.52 -13.51 13.90
C VAL A 170 -11.59 -13.19 14.94
N TYR A 171 -11.33 -12.18 15.77
CA TYR A 171 -12.18 -11.75 16.85
C TYR A 171 -13.45 -11.02 16.37
N PRO A 172 -14.45 -10.77 17.25
CA PRO A 172 -15.74 -10.22 16.83
C PRO A 172 -15.62 -8.87 16.10
N ASN A 173 -16.54 -8.64 15.15
CA ASN A 173 -16.68 -7.38 14.43
C ASN A 173 -15.43 -6.93 13.63
N VAL A 174 -14.63 -7.87 13.14
CA VAL A 174 -13.55 -7.59 12.18
C VAL A 174 -14.13 -7.48 10.78
N THR A 175 -13.59 -6.56 9.96
CA THR A 175 -13.95 -6.43 8.55
C THR A 175 -12.74 -6.70 7.67
N ILE A 176 -12.85 -7.70 6.80
CA ILE A 176 -11.81 -8.09 5.85
C ILE A 176 -12.32 -7.80 4.44
N TYR A 177 -11.68 -6.86 3.76
CA TYR A 177 -12.02 -6.43 2.41
C TYR A 177 -11.56 -7.43 1.35
N PRO A 178 -12.09 -7.33 0.11
CA PRO A 178 -11.79 -8.27 -0.94
C PRO A 178 -10.28 -8.38 -1.25
N PHE A 179 -9.86 -9.56 -1.71
CA PHE A 179 -8.47 -9.84 -2.09
C PHE A 179 -7.45 -9.72 -0.94
N THR A 180 -7.90 -9.82 0.30
CA THR A 180 -7.03 -9.87 1.47
C THR A 180 -6.62 -11.31 1.76
N LYS A 181 -5.32 -11.52 1.99
CA LYS A 181 -4.77 -12.82 2.40
C LYS A 181 -4.19 -12.71 3.80
N ILE A 182 -4.65 -13.55 4.72
CA ILE A 182 -4.14 -13.66 6.09
C ILE A 182 -3.56 -15.06 6.24
N GLY A 183 -2.32 -15.14 6.68
CA GLY A 183 -1.59 -16.38 6.92
C GLY A 183 -2.12 -17.18 8.10
N SER A 184 -1.35 -18.19 8.51
CA SER A 184 -1.66 -19.09 9.60
C SER A 184 -1.24 -18.54 10.96
N ASP A 185 -1.85 -19.05 12.04
CA ASP A 185 -1.52 -18.72 13.43
C ASP A 185 -1.61 -17.22 13.78
N CYS A 186 -2.42 -16.46 13.03
CA CYS A 186 -2.64 -15.04 13.27
C CYS A 186 -3.72 -14.78 14.32
N ARG A 187 -3.68 -13.57 14.92
CA ARG A 187 -4.71 -13.05 15.83
C ARG A 187 -5.13 -11.68 15.40
N ILE A 188 -6.38 -11.53 14.96
CA ILE A 188 -6.94 -10.28 14.44
C ILE A 188 -8.02 -9.81 15.41
N HIS A 189 -7.70 -8.82 16.25
CA HIS A 189 -8.56 -8.38 17.35
C HIS A 189 -9.77 -7.57 16.87
N SER A 190 -10.75 -7.40 17.78
CA SER A 190 -12.06 -6.80 17.48
C SER A 190 -11.96 -5.41 16.87
N GLY A 191 -12.82 -5.14 15.87
CA GLY A 191 -12.90 -3.85 15.21
C GLY A 191 -11.76 -3.54 14.22
N VAL A 192 -10.85 -4.47 13.98
CA VAL A 192 -9.81 -4.32 12.94
C VAL A 192 -10.46 -4.26 11.56
N VAL A 193 -9.96 -3.37 10.71
CA VAL A 193 -10.33 -3.28 9.29
C VAL A 193 -9.10 -3.55 8.44
N ILE A 194 -9.17 -4.54 7.54
CA ILE A 194 -8.06 -4.90 6.65
C ILE A 194 -8.50 -4.80 5.21
N GLY A 195 -7.79 -3.99 4.41
CA GLY A 195 -7.98 -3.89 2.97
C GLY A 195 -8.98 -2.83 2.51
N SER A 196 -9.33 -1.86 3.35
CA SER A 196 -10.04 -0.65 2.89
C SER A 196 -9.19 0.12 1.88
N ASP A 197 -9.83 0.95 1.05
CA ASP A 197 -9.11 1.80 0.09
C ASP A 197 -8.10 2.72 0.79
N GLY A 198 -6.92 2.81 0.23
CA GLY A 198 -5.93 3.79 0.68
C GLY A 198 -6.30 5.22 0.32
N PHE A 199 -5.64 6.18 0.97
CA PHE A 199 -5.85 7.61 0.78
C PHE A 199 -5.01 8.11 -0.39
N GLY A 200 -5.51 7.92 -1.63
CA GLY A 200 -4.85 8.32 -2.88
C GLY A 200 -5.73 9.23 -3.72
N TYR A 201 -5.28 10.47 -3.94
CA TYR A 201 -6.02 11.48 -4.71
C TYR A 201 -5.09 12.31 -5.57
N THR A 202 -5.60 12.75 -6.74
CA THR A 202 -4.99 13.76 -7.59
C THR A 202 -5.88 15.00 -7.61
N PHE A 203 -5.31 16.19 -7.43
CA PHE A 203 -6.07 17.43 -7.53
C PHE A 203 -6.10 17.89 -8.98
N ASP A 204 -7.29 18.10 -9.53
CA ASP A 204 -7.50 18.68 -10.86
C ASP A 204 -8.73 19.59 -10.88
N LYS A 205 -8.61 20.77 -11.47
CA LYS A 205 -9.69 21.74 -11.69
C LYS A 205 -10.60 21.97 -10.47
N GLY A 206 -10.00 22.11 -9.28
CA GLY A 206 -10.74 22.39 -8.06
C GLY A 206 -11.32 21.18 -7.34
N SER A 207 -11.03 19.95 -7.80
CA SER A 207 -11.56 18.71 -7.23
C SER A 207 -10.47 17.70 -6.93
N HIS A 208 -10.66 16.91 -5.85
CA HIS A 208 -9.83 15.76 -5.55
C HIS A 208 -10.40 14.52 -6.24
N LEU A 209 -9.67 14.01 -7.23
CA LEU A 209 -10.03 12.82 -7.99
C LEU A 209 -9.39 11.58 -7.35
N LYS A 210 -10.20 10.57 -7.05
CA LYS A 210 -9.74 9.35 -6.38
C LYS A 210 -8.88 8.47 -7.28
N ILE A 211 -7.75 8.01 -6.77
CA ILE A 211 -6.97 6.90 -7.34
C ILE A 211 -7.56 5.59 -6.79
N TRP A 212 -8.01 4.71 -7.67
CA TRP A 212 -8.70 3.48 -7.30
C TRP A 212 -7.70 2.38 -7.00
N HIS A 213 -7.83 1.77 -5.82
CA HIS A 213 -6.89 0.78 -5.32
C HIS A 213 -7.31 -0.64 -5.72
N THR A 214 -6.34 -1.44 -6.12
CA THR A 214 -6.56 -2.84 -6.57
C THR A 214 -5.55 -3.83 -6.01
N GLY A 215 -4.60 -3.37 -5.18
CA GLY A 215 -3.46 -4.18 -4.75
C GLY A 215 -3.78 -5.23 -3.69
N GLY A 216 -4.80 -5.02 -2.85
CA GLY A 216 -5.11 -5.92 -1.73
C GLY A 216 -4.14 -5.79 -0.55
N VAL A 217 -4.22 -6.75 0.39
CA VAL A 217 -3.35 -6.86 1.57
C VAL A 217 -2.86 -8.29 1.72
N ILE A 218 -1.60 -8.47 2.12
CA ILE A 218 -1.02 -9.76 2.52
C ILE A 218 -0.52 -9.63 3.95
N VAL A 219 -1.09 -10.42 4.85
CA VAL A 219 -0.63 -10.62 6.22
C VAL A 219 0.01 -12.01 6.28
N HIS A 220 1.29 -12.09 6.61
CA HIS A 220 1.99 -13.35 6.74
C HIS A 220 1.65 -14.05 8.07
N ASP A 221 2.25 -15.22 8.30
CA ASP A 221 1.94 -16.08 9.46
C ASP A 221 2.35 -15.45 10.79
N ASN A 222 1.68 -15.89 11.87
CA ASN A 222 1.98 -15.52 13.25
C ASN A 222 1.98 -14.00 13.49
N VAL A 223 1.10 -13.25 12.82
CA VAL A 223 0.91 -11.82 13.03
C VAL A 223 -0.22 -11.58 14.03
N GLU A 224 -0.04 -10.59 14.90
CA GLU A 224 -1.10 -10.12 15.80
C GLU A 224 -1.43 -8.65 15.51
N ILE A 225 -2.73 -8.34 15.36
CA ILE A 225 -3.22 -7.00 15.05
C ILE A 225 -4.24 -6.59 16.11
N GLY A 226 -3.88 -5.56 16.88
CA GLY A 226 -4.66 -5.01 17.99
C GLY A 226 -5.94 -4.30 17.55
N SER A 227 -6.84 -4.15 18.49
CA SER A 227 -8.20 -3.67 18.27
C SER A 227 -8.27 -2.29 17.60
N ASN A 228 -9.23 -2.15 16.67
CA ASN A 228 -9.48 -0.90 15.93
C ASN A 228 -8.29 -0.38 15.12
N SER A 229 -7.32 -1.22 14.79
CA SER A 229 -6.27 -0.89 13.85
C SER A 229 -6.79 -1.03 12.42
N SER A 230 -6.27 -0.18 11.50
CA SER A 230 -6.67 -0.16 10.10
C SER A 230 -5.46 -0.39 9.20
N ILE A 231 -5.62 -1.26 8.20
CA ILE A 231 -4.61 -1.59 7.21
C ILE A 231 -5.20 -1.38 5.84
N ASP A 232 -4.71 -0.36 5.12
CA ASP A 232 -5.22 -0.03 3.79
C ASP A 232 -4.66 -0.98 2.74
N MET A 233 -5.46 -1.28 1.71
CA MET A 233 -4.97 -2.02 0.55
C MET A 233 -3.97 -1.19 -0.25
N GLY A 234 -3.04 -1.87 -0.88
CA GLY A 234 -2.11 -1.21 -1.79
C GLY A 234 -2.77 -0.72 -3.07
N THR A 235 -2.20 0.28 -3.71
CA THR A 235 -2.77 0.87 -4.93
C THR A 235 -2.80 -0.16 -6.08
N PHE A 236 -1.65 -0.73 -6.45
CA PHE A 236 -1.55 -1.71 -7.54
C PHE A 236 -0.71 -2.93 -7.15
N SER A 237 0.03 -2.86 -6.05
CA SER A 237 0.68 -3.98 -5.37
C SER A 237 0.21 -4.05 -3.94
N PRO A 238 0.25 -5.20 -3.27
CA PRO A 238 -0.30 -5.33 -1.93
C PRO A 238 0.44 -4.50 -0.88
N THR A 239 -0.29 -4.08 0.15
CA THR A 239 0.28 -3.76 1.46
C THR A 239 0.69 -5.07 2.12
N ILE A 240 1.88 -5.13 2.72
CA ILE A 240 2.47 -6.40 3.22
C ILE A 240 2.84 -6.25 4.70
N ILE A 241 2.39 -7.20 5.52
CA ILE A 241 2.74 -7.34 6.93
C ILE A 241 3.55 -8.64 7.10
N GLY A 242 4.82 -8.51 7.44
CA GLY A 242 5.76 -9.63 7.57
C GLY A 242 5.47 -10.52 8.77
N GLN A 243 5.90 -11.78 8.66
CA GLN A 243 5.71 -12.82 9.66
C GLN A 243 6.14 -12.40 11.07
N GLY A 244 5.35 -12.76 12.08
CA GLY A 244 5.69 -12.55 13.48
C GLY A 244 5.58 -11.10 13.94
N THR A 245 5.09 -10.19 13.13
CA THR A 245 4.88 -8.78 13.48
C THR A 245 3.75 -8.62 14.50
N ARG A 246 3.94 -7.68 15.43
CA ARG A 246 2.97 -7.32 16.48
C ARG A 246 2.53 -5.88 16.28
N ILE A 247 1.26 -5.69 16.07
CA ILE A 247 0.61 -4.40 15.86
C ILE A 247 -0.36 -4.20 17.02
N ASP A 248 -0.16 -3.14 17.78
CA ASP A 248 -1.00 -2.78 18.92
C ASP A 248 -2.29 -2.10 18.46
N ASN A 249 -3.10 -1.62 19.39
CA ASN A 249 -4.41 -1.01 19.14
C ASN A 249 -4.30 0.38 18.49
N LEU A 250 -5.30 0.73 17.67
CA LEU A 250 -5.43 2.05 17.05
C LEU A 250 -4.23 2.42 16.15
N VAL A 251 -3.59 1.47 15.52
CA VAL A 251 -2.51 1.69 14.56
C VAL A 251 -3.08 1.87 13.17
N GLN A 252 -2.56 2.88 12.42
CA GLN A 252 -2.86 3.08 11.00
C GLN A 252 -1.69 2.64 10.13
N ILE A 253 -1.94 1.74 9.20
CA ILE A 253 -0.99 1.33 8.16
C ILE A 253 -1.60 1.69 6.81
N ALA A 254 -0.98 2.65 6.11
CA ALA A 254 -1.47 3.14 4.84
C ALA A 254 -1.07 2.23 3.66
N HIS A 255 -1.56 2.59 2.48
CA HIS A 255 -1.40 1.82 1.25
C HIS A 255 0.07 1.59 0.85
N ASN A 256 0.35 0.44 0.26
CA ASN A 256 1.68 0.05 -0.26
C ASN A 256 2.80 -0.02 0.79
N VAL A 257 2.46 0.00 2.08
CA VAL A 257 3.43 -0.20 3.16
C VAL A 257 3.96 -1.63 3.11
N LYS A 258 5.25 -1.78 3.34
CA LYS A 258 5.93 -3.07 3.50
C LYS A 258 6.57 -3.14 4.86
N ILE A 259 6.04 -4.00 5.72
CA ILE A 259 6.58 -4.27 7.05
C ILE A 259 7.29 -5.63 7.02
N GLY A 260 8.54 -5.66 7.47
CA GLY A 260 9.37 -6.84 7.58
C GLY A 260 8.92 -7.78 8.70
N ARG A 261 9.73 -8.80 8.99
CA ARG A 261 9.47 -9.80 10.02
C ARG A 261 9.66 -9.23 11.42
N GLY A 262 8.85 -9.68 12.38
CA GLY A 262 9.07 -9.44 13.80
C GLY A 262 9.08 -7.99 14.22
N CYS A 263 8.45 -7.10 13.44
CA CYS A 263 8.31 -5.70 13.81
C CYS A 263 7.32 -5.52 14.96
N ILE A 264 7.48 -4.43 15.72
CA ILE A 264 6.57 -4.04 16.80
C ILE A 264 6.09 -2.62 16.54
N LEU A 265 4.78 -2.45 16.40
CA LEU A 265 4.12 -1.16 16.22
C LEU A 265 3.23 -0.89 17.43
N CYS A 266 3.69 -0.03 18.34
CA CYS A 266 2.94 0.29 19.55
C CYS A 266 1.73 1.20 19.27
N GLY A 267 0.81 1.25 20.23
CA GLY A 267 -0.50 1.89 20.09
C GLY A 267 -0.47 3.32 19.57
N GLN A 268 -1.45 3.63 18.72
CA GLN A 268 -1.62 4.91 18.05
C GLN A 268 -0.46 5.33 17.15
N SER A 269 0.46 4.43 16.79
CA SER A 269 1.46 4.73 15.77
C SER A 269 0.83 4.79 14.38
N GLY A 270 1.46 5.56 13.46
CA GLY A 270 0.97 5.74 12.11
C GLY A 270 2.08 5.56 11.08
N VAL A 271 1.80 4.79 10.05
CA VAL A 271 2.72 4.52 8.94
C VAL A 271 2.07 4.99 7.64
N ALA A 272 2.64 6.02 7.03
CA ALA A 272 2.11 6.62 5.80
C ALA A 272 2.39 5.73 4.57
N GLY A 273 1.80 6.10 3.42
CA GLY A 273 1.88 5.31 2.19
C GLY A 273 3.29 5.07 1.68
N SER A 274 3.52 3.90 1.10
CA SER A 274 4.79 3.48 0.48
C SER A 274 6.00 3.41 1.43
N VAL A 275 5.79 3.35 2.72
CA VAL A 275 6.84 3.15 3.72
C VAL A 275 7.36 1.72 3.67
N VAL A 276 8.66 1.57 3.84
CA VAL A 276 9.34 0.28 4.06
C VAL A 276 9.91 0.27 5.48
N LEU A 277 9.42 -0.63 6.31
CA LEU A 277 10.06 -1.01 7.58
C LEU A 277 10.71 -2.36 7.37
N GLU A 278 12.04 -2.43 7.49
CA GLU A 278 12.73 -3.72 7.41
C GLU A 278 12.48 -4.59 8.65
N ASP A 279 13.12 -5.75 8.73
CA ASP A 279 12.90 -6.71 9.82
C ASP A 279 13.21 -6.10 11.20
N TYR A 280 12.40 -6.46 12.20
CA TYR A 280 12.60 -6.11 13.61
C TYR A 280 12.60 -4.61 13.95
N VAL A 281 11.96 -3.79 13.13
CA VAL A 281 11.77 -2.36 13.44
C VAL A 281 10.73 -2.22 14.57
N ILE A 282 11.01 -1.30 15.50
CA ILE A 282 10.12 -0.98 16.62
C ILE A 282 9.66 0.46 16.51
N LEU A 283 8.35 0.67 16.43
CA LEU A 283 7.71 1.97 16.55
C LEU A 283 7.11 2.14 17.94
N GLY A 284 7.63 3.08 18.73
CA GLY A 284 7.06 3.45 20.03
C GLY A 284 5.67 4.07 19.89
N GLY A 285 4.90 4.09 20.98
CA GLY A 285 3.52 4.62 20.96
C GLY A 285 3.44 6.02 20.38
N ARG A 286 2.45 6.29 19.51
CA ARG A 286 2.26 7.54 18.77
C ARG A 286 3.42 7.94 17.86
N ALA A 287 4.34 7.04 17.55
CA ALA A 287 5.36 7.32 16.53
C ALA A 287 4.69 7.43 15.16
N ALA A 288 5.23 8.30 14.29
CA ALA A 288 4.72 8.49 12.94
C ALA A 288 5.84 8.42 11.91
N VAL A 289 5.60 7.72 10.80
CA VAL A 289 6.54 7.57 9.68
C VAL A 289 5.92 8.17 8.44
N GLY A 290 6.55 9.21 7.89
CA GLY A 290 6.12 9.92 6.69
C GLY A 290 6.21 9.08 5.43
N PRO A 291 5.52 9.48 4.34
CA PRO A 291 5.43 8.68 3.12
C PRO A 291 6.80 8.46 2.45
N ASP A 292 6.88 7.40 1.64
CA ASP A 292 8.09 7.02 0.88
C ASP A 292 9.38 6.81 1.72
N THR A 293 9.24 6.67 3.05
CA THR A 293 10.33 6.49 4.02
C THR A 293 10.81 5.04 4.04
N HIS A 294 12.12 4.85 4.27
CA HIS A 294 12.73 3.54 4.45
C HIS A 294 13.46 3.49 5.80
N ILE A 295 13.06 2.57 6.66
CA ILE A 295 13.66 2.35 7.98
C ILE A 295 14.37 0.98 7.98
N GLY A 296 15.70 1.00 8.13
CA GLY A 296 16.54 -0.20 8.12
C GLY A 296 16.30 -1.12 9.32
N ALA A 297 16.66 -2.38 9.18
CA ALA A 297 16.38 -3.46 10.13
C ALA A 297 16.86 -3.14 11.56
N GLY A 298 16.09 -3.59 12.56
CA GLY A 298 16.42 -3.42 13.97
C GLY A 298 16.39 -1.99 14.48
N SER A 299 15.93 -1.03 13.68
CA SER A 299 15.81 0.37 14.09
C SER A 299 14.66 0.57 15.08
N GLN A 300 14.76 1.60 15.92
CA GLN A 300 13.79 1.90 16.97
C GLN A 300 13.41 3.37 16.93
N LEU A 301 12.12 3.66 16.89
CA LEU A 301 11.56 4.99 17.08
C LEU A 301 10.99 5.10 18.49
N ALA A 302 11.47 6.10 19.25
CA ALA A 302 10.91 6.40 20.57
C ALA A 302 9.44 6.84 20.47
N GLY A 303 8.68 6.73 21.56
CA GLY A 303 7.29 7.19 21.58
C GLY A 303 7.17 8.67 21.18
N GLY A 304 6.18 8.98 20.33
CA GLY A 304 5.95 10.32 19.80
C GLY A 304 6.97 10.81 18.77
N ALA A 305 7.98 10.02 18.42
CA ALA A 305 8.94 10.38 17.37
C ALA A 305 8.28 10.45 15.99
N LYS A 306 8.70 11.41 15.16
CA LYS A 306 8.21 11.57 13.78
C LYS A 306 9.36 11.56 12.80
N VAL A 307 9.25 10.75 11.75
CA VAL A 307 10.19 10.70 10.62
C VAL A 307 9.53 11.37 9.43
N GLY A 308 10.24 12.28 8.77
CA GLY A 308 9.75 13.02 7.60
C GLY A 308 9.65 12.16 6.34
N GLU A 309 8.99 12.70 5.32
CA GLU A 309 8.82 12.11 4.00
C GLU A 309 10.16 11.78 3.34
N GLY A 310 10.23 10.64 2.66
CA GLY A 310 11.37 10.23 1.83
C GLY A 310 12.66 9.92 2.60
N ALA A 311 12.64 9.95 3.93
CA ALA A 311 13.82 9.68 4.73
C ALA A 311 14.30 8.22 4.59
N VAL A 312 15.62 8.04 4.60
CA VAL A 312 16.26 6.72 4.59
C VAL A 312 17.15 6.61 5.82
N TRP A 313 16.86 5.64 6.67
CA TRP A 313 17.61 5.41 7.90
C TRP A 313 18.29 4.04 7.85
N PRO A 314 19.61 3.95 8.13
CA PRO A 314 20.33 2.68 8.11
C PRO A 314 19.86 1.72 9.19
N PRO A 315 20.16 0.41 9.07
CA PRO A 315 19.86 -0.57 10.11
C PRO A 315 20.41 -0.18 11.48
N GLY A 316 19.65 -0.52 12.55
CA GLY A 316 20.02 -0.25 13.93
C GLY A 316 19.87 1.21 14.39
N SER A 317 19.26 2.09 13.58
CA SER A 317 19.03 3.49 13.95
C SER A 317 18.14 3.62 15.18
N LYS A 318 18.50 4.56 16.06
CA LYS A 318 17.69 4.94 17.23
C LYS A 318 17.22 6.38 17.08
N LEU A 319 15.91 6.55 16.85
CA LEU A 319 15.30 7.83 16.50
C LEU A 319 14.42 8.31 17.64
N GLY A 320 14.54 9.56 18.01
CA GLY A 320 13.79 10.16 19.11
C GLY A 320 13.26 11.54 18.75
N GLY A 321 12.23 11.98 19.45
CA GLY A 321 11.66 13.32 19.36
C GLY A 321 10.56 13.51 20.39
N HIS A 322 10.46 14.73 20.94
CA HIS A 322 9.42 15.15 21.87
C HIS A 322 9.23 14.30 23.15
N PRO A 323 10.30 14.03 23.96
CA PRO A 323 10.06 13.50 25.29
C PRO A 323 9.33 14.57 26.13
N ALA A 324 8.40 14.13 27.00
CA ALA A 324 7.80 15.03 27.98
C ALA A 324 8.89 15.60 28.91
N LYS A 325 8.76 16.87 29.21
CA LYS A 325 9.58 17.59 30.16
C LYS A 325 8.69 18.26 31.19
N ASP A 326 9.27 18.73 32.30
CA ASP A 326 8.54 19.64 33.19
C ASP A 326 7.99 20.84 32.39
N LEU A 327 6.75 21.22 32.63
CA LEU A 327 6.07 22.24 31.83
C LEU A 327 6.84 23.58 31.84
N LYS A 328 7.43 23.97 32.99
CA LYS A 328 8.20 25.22 33.09
C LYS A 328 9.50 25.13 32.30
N GLU A 329 10.19 24.00 32.34
CA GLU A 329 11.38 23.76 31.51
C GLU A 329 11.06 23.79 30.02
N TRP A 330 9.97 23.14 29.62
CA TRP A 330 9.53 23.14 28.23
C TRP A 330 9.21 24.54 27.72
N ILE A 331 8.43 25.32 28.48
CA ILE A 331 8.10 26.72 28.15
C ILE A 331 9.37 27.57 28.02
N LYS A 332 10.33 27.43 28.97
CA LYS A 332 11.62 28.15 28.90
C LYS A 332 12.40 27.77 27.64
N GLY A 333 12.44 26.48 27.27
CA GLY A 333 13.10 25.99 26.05
C GLY A 333 12.49 26.59 24.78
N VAL A 334 11.15 26.60 24.68
CA VAL A 334 10.42 27.18 23.54
C VAL A 334 10.68 28.71 23.46
N ALA A 335 10.62 29.42 24.60
CA ALA A 335 10.87 30.84 24.63
C ALA A 335 12.32 31.18 24.22
N TYR A 336 13.30 30.39 24.67
CA TYR A 336 14.69 30.53 24.25
C TYR A 336 14.86 30.39 22.74
N LEU A 337 14.35 29.32 22.14
CA LEU A 337 14.42 29.09 20.68
C LEU A 337 13.77 30.23 19.89
N ARG A 338 12.62 30.72 20.35
CA ARG A 338 11.93 31.86 19.72
C ARG A 338 12.78 33.12 19.76
N ASN A 339 13.43 33.41 20.90
CA ASN A 339 14.30 34.60 21.08
C ASN A 339 15.55 34.49 20.18
N VAL A 340 16.16 33.32 20.04
CA VAL A 340 17.29 33.08 19.10
C VAL A 340 16.85 33.36 17.67
N SER A 341 15.73 32.79 17.22
CA SER A 341 15.21 33.02 15.87
C SER A 341 14.89 34.49 15.57
N LEU A 342 14.38 35.23 16.55
CA LEU A 342 14.09 36.68 16.39
C LEU A 342 15.39 37.52 16.29
N ARG A 343 16.44 37.15 17.04
CA ARG A 343 17.75 37.82 16.96
C ARG A 343 18.47 37.59 15.63
N GLU A 344 18.31 36.43 15.03
CA GLU A 344 18.89 36.17 13.72
C GLU A 344 18.18 36.94 12.61
N LYS A 345 16.84 37.00 12.62
CA LYS A 345 16.08 37.82 11.69
C LYS A 345 16.34 39.32 11.77
N SER A 346 16.86 39.83 12.91
CA SER A 346 17.24 41.22 13.05
C SER A 346 18.64 41.55 12.54
N LYS A 347 19.40 40.55 12.08
CA LYS A 347 20.76 40.69 11.51
C LYS A 347 20.78 40.59 9.99
N GLU A 348 19.66 40.14 9.37
CA GLU A 348 19.37 40.23 7.94
C GLU A 348 18.71 41.58 7.61
#